data_3aa4d17801294c8ba3acc6e789345a73
#
_entry.id   3aa4d17801294c8ba3acc6e789345a73
#
_cell.length_a   1.000
_cell.length_b   1.000
_cell.length_c   1.000
_cell.angle_alpha   90.00
_cell.angle_beta   90.00
_cell.angle_gamma   90.00
#
_symmetry.space_group_name_H-M   'P 1'
#
loop_
_entity.id
_entity.type
_entity.pdbx_description
1 polymer ?
#
loop_
_entity_poly.entity_id
_entity_poly.type
_entity_poly.pdbx_seq_one_letter_code
_entity_poly.pdbx_strand_id
1 'polypeptide(L)'
;MADKTALAESSQALFCAIADFLGANKSKKVLDINQYLTYTDFKRQVGEGVVSKAEKRIRTPGVSLTDIETFLGKNNDWYKSSVLIALKLVKDISGVDADFKLKQEGFQNLFYFRGDQEVMGNIEQLFKIANKSPITEKNQVKFGNVNKWSPADIYLATDIARSQIAKALQNAKPKSYSFIDLNILTSNLIDSGDLLPLSLKKTTKDVQ
;
A
#
# COMPACT_ATOMS: atom_id res chain seq x y z
N MET A 1 -1.16 -4.11 -21.99
CA MET A 1 -2.33 -3.63 -21.22
C MET A 1 -2.20 -4.24 -19.82
N ALA A 2 -2.24 -3.43 -18.77
CA ALA A 2 -2.17 -3.93 -17.40
C ALA A 2 -3.34 -4.88 -17.13
N ASP A 3 -3.12 -5.94 -16.34
CA ASP A 3 -4.20 -6.86 -15.98
C ASP A 3 -5.24 -6.19 -15.06
N LYS A 4 -6.44 -6.77 -15.00
CA LYS A 4 -7.56 -6.20 -14.23
C LYS A 4 -7.26 -6.12 -12.73
N THR A 5 -6.50 -7.06 -12.19
CA THR A 5 -6.09 -7.06 -10.77
C THR A 5 -5.14 -5.91 -10.50
N ALA A 6 -4.14 -5.72 -11.37
CA ALA A 6 -3.19 -4.60 -11.28
C ALA A 6 -3.90 -3.24 -11.31
N LEU A 7 -4.87 -3.08 -12.21
CA LEU A 7 -5.67 -1.86 -12.31
C LEU A 7 -6.53 -1.61 -11.06
N ALA A 8 -7.15 -2.65 -10.54
CA ALA A 8 -7.99 -2.57 -9.35
C ALA A 8 -7.19 -2.17 -8.10
N GLU A 9 -6.07 -2.85 -7.83
CA GLU A 9 -5.19 -2.56 -6.69
C GLU A 9 -4.53 -1.18 -6.83
N SER A 10 -4.10 -0.80 -8.03
CA SER A 10 -3.56 0.55 -8.29
C SER A 10 -4.61 1.64 -8.09
N SER A 11 -5.87 1.37 -8.41
CA SER A 11 -6.99 2.29 -8.14
C SER A 11 -7.20 2.48 -6.65
N GLN A 12 -7.15 1.41 -5.87
CA GLN A 12 -7.25 1.47 -4.41
C GLN A 12 -6.06 2.21 -3.80
N ALA A 13 -4.84 1.95 -4.28
CA ALA A 13 -3.64 2.68 -3.87
C ALA A 13 -3.75 4.19 -4.19
N LEU A 14 -4.28 4.55 -5.36
CA LEU A 14 -4.50 5.94 -5.74
C LEU A 14 -5.45 6.65 -4.77
N PHE A 15 -6.56 6.03 -4.41
CA PHE A 15 -7.51 6.62 -3.46
C PHE A 15 -6.95 6.73 -2.04
N CYS A 16 -6.16 5.76 -1.59
CA CYS A 16 -5.40 5.88 -0.34
C CYS A 16 -4.43 7.07 -0.38
N ALA A 17 -3.71 7.25 -1.49
CA ALA A 17 -2.81 8.38 -1.67
C ALA A 17 -3.55 9.74 -1.77
N ILE A 18 -4.74 9.77 -2.38
CA ILE A 18 -5.60 10.96 -2.39
C ILE A 18 -6.04 11.31 -0.97
N ALA A 19 -6.47 10.34 -0.19
CA ALA A 19 -6.86 10.53 1.19
C ALA A 19 -5.71 11.05 2.05
N ASP A 20 -4.51 10.48 1.86
CA ASP A 20 -3.28 10.94 2.48
C ASP A 20 -2.96 12.40 2.12
N PHE A 21 -3.02 12.73 0.84
CA PHE A 21 -2.74 14.09 0.38
C PHE A 21 -3.74 15.12 0.91
N LEU A 22 -5.02 14.76 1.01
CA LEU A 22 -6.09 15.65 1.53
C LEU A 22 -6.05 15.79 3.05
N GLY A 23 -5.52 14.80 3.75
CA GLY A 23 -5.61 14.69 5.20
C GLY A 23 -6.97 14.18 5.69
N ALA A 24 -7.00 13.64 6.91
CA ALA A 24 -8.16 12.94 7.45
C ALA A 24 -9.44 13.77 7.44
N ASN A 25 -9.39 15.02 7.90
CA ASN A 25 -10.57 15.88 8.00
C ASN A 25 -11.17 16.27 6.65
N LYS A 26 -10.30 16.56 5.67
CA LYS A 26 -10.74 16.92 4.32
C LYS A 26 -11.19 15.70 3.54
N SER A 27 -10.52 14.56 3.73
CA SER A 27 -10.89 13.30 3.09
C SER A 27 -12.31 12.87 3.48
N LYS A 28 -12.69 12.94 4.75
CA LYS A 28 -14.06 12.61 5.22
C LYS A 28 -15.15 13.45 4.56
N LYS A 29 -14.82 14.67 4.11
CA LYS A 29 -15.76 15.57 3.43
C LYS A 29 -15.80 15.38 1.91
N VAL A 30 -14.70 14.97 1.33
CA VAL A 30 -14.51 14.93 -0.13
C VAL A 30 -14.72 13.52 -0.68
N LEU A 31 -14.32 12.47 0.06
CA LEU A 31 -14.52 11.09 -0.34
C LEU A 31 -15.96 10.66 0.01
N ASP A 32 -16.93 11.08 -0.78
CA ASP A 32 -18.34 10.79 -0.57
C ASP A 32 -18.96 10.13 -1.82
N ILE A 33 -19.23 8.82 -1.72
CA ILE A 33 -19.83 8.03 -2.81
C ILE A 33 -21.29 8.36 -3.07
N ASN A 34 -21.97 9.06 -2.16
CA ASN A 34 -23.35 9.50 -2.37
C ASN A 34 -23.39 10.84 -3.08
N GLN A 35 -22.38 11.69 -2.88
CA GLN A 35 -22.26 12.97 -3.53
C GLN A 35 -21.63 12.85 -4.93
N TYR A 36 -20.60 12.03 -5.07
CA TYR A 36 -19.88 11.79 -6.33
C TYR A 36 -20.10 10.35 -6.79
N LEU A 37 -21.11 10.18 -7.64
CA LEU A 37 -21.55 8.85 -8.07
C LEU A 37 -20.60 8.17 -9.03
N THR A 38 -19.74 8.95 -9.71
CA THR A 38 -18.75 8.45 -10.68
C THR A 38 -17.36 9.03 -10.41
N TYR A 39 -16.32 8.32 -10.90
CA TYR A 39 -14.95 8.82 -10.85
C TYR A 39 -14.80 10.18 -11.57
N THR A 40 -15.50 10.39 -12.67
CA THR A 40 -15.44 11.65 -13.43
C THR A 40 -15.96 12.83 -12.61
N ASP A 41 -17.08 12.65 -11.90
CA ASP A 41 -17.64 13.69 -11.04
C ASP A 41 -16.71 13.99 -9.86
N PHE A 42 -16.16 12.93 -9.24
CA PHE A 42 -15.17 13.04 -8.18
C PHE A 42 -13.93 13.81 -8.63
N LYS A 43 -13.32 13.43 -9.76
CA LYS A 43 -12.11 14.09 -10.30
C LYS A 43 -12.35 15.57 -10.58
N ARG A 44 -13.50 15.91 -11.16
CA ARG A 44 -13.87 17.31 -11.45
C ARG A 44 -13.98 18.15 -10.18
N GLN A 45 -14.51 17.58 -9.09
CA GLN A 45 -14.68 18.28 -7.81
C GLN A 45 -13.38 18.40 -7.02
N VAL A 46 -12.60 17.34 -6.96
CA VAL A 46 -11.33 17.31 -6.22
C VAL A 46 -10.24 18.11 -6.92
N GLY A 47 -10.31 18.16 -8.24
CA GLY A 47 -9.36 18.83 -9.10
C GLY A 47 -8.21 17.91 -9.55
N GLU A 48 -7.83 18.04 -10.81
CA GLU A 48 -6.76 17.25 -11.43
C GLU A 48 -5.42 17.34 -10.68
N GLY A 49 -5.13 18.51 -10.10
CA GLY A 49 -3.90 18.73 -9.36
C GLY A 49 -3.76 17.85 -8.11
N VAL A 50 -4.87 17.50 -7.45
CA VAL A 50 -4.86 16.58 -6.30
C VAL A 50 -4.57 15.17 -6.76
N VAL A 51 -5.26 14.70 -7.81
CA VAL A 51 -5.07 13.36 -8.38
C VAL A 51 -3.63 13.18 -8.87
N SER A 52 -3.11 14.15 -9.62
CA SER A 52 -1.73 14.12 -10.13
C SER A 52 -0.67 14.15 -9.01
N LYS A 53 -0.91 14.86 -7.92
CA LYS A 53 -0.01 14.86 -6.77
C LYS A 53 -0.05 13.53 -6.02
N ALA A 54 -1.23 12.95 -5.86
CA ALA A 54 -1.41 11.65 -5.23
C ALA A 54 -0.76 10.53 -6.07
N GLU A 55 -0.91 10.59 -7.40
CA GLU A 55 -0.30 9.60 -8.31
C GLU A 55 1.23 9.53 -8.13
N LYS A 56 1.91 10.64 -7.88
CA LYS A 56 3.35 10.66 -7.61
C LYS A 56 3.77 9.87 -6.37
N ARG A 57 2.82 9.55 -5.50
CA ARG A 57 3.04 8.77 -4.28
C ARG A 57 2.79 7.27 -4.46
N ILE A 58 2.19 6.86 -5.57
CA ILE A 58 2.01 5.43 -5.86
C ILE A 58 3.18 4.89 -6.69
N ARG A 59 3.50 3.63 -6.45
CA ARG A 59 4.57 2.90 -7.13
C ARG A 59 4.01 1.59 -7.66
N THR A 60 3.44 1.66 -8.87
CA THR A 60 2.73 0.55 -9.53
C THR A 60 3.30 0.35 -10.95
N PRO A 61 4.41 -0.38 -11.09
CA PRO A 61 5.05 -0.58 -12.38
C PRO A 61 4.09 -1.15 -13.43
N GLY A 62 4.15 -0.59 -14.63
CA GLY A 62 3.32 -1.02 -15.76
C GLY A 62 1.86 -0.55 -15.72
N VAL A 63 1.49 0.33 -14.78
CA VAL A 63 0.17 0.95 -14.69
C VAL A 63 0.32 2.47 -14.67
N SER A 64 -0.22 3.16 -15.66
CA SER A 64 -0.23 4.62 -15.73
C SER A 64 -1.48 5.21 -15.06
N LEU A 65 -1.43 6.51 -14.71
CA LEU A 65 -2.61 7.22 -14.23
C LEU A 65 -3.77 7.14 -15.25
N THR A 66 -3.49 7.27 -16.54
CA THR A 66 -4.48 7.15 -17.59
C THR A 66 -5.15 5.78 -17.63
N ASP A 67 -4.38 4.70 -17.38
CA ASP A 67 -4.94 3.33 -17.29
C ASP A 67 -5.88 3.22 -16.08
N ILE A 68 -5.47 3.74 -14.92
CA ILE A 68 -6.30 3.76 -13.69
C ILE A 68 -7.59 4.54 -13.93
N GLU A 69 -7.49 5.75 -14.49
CA GLU A 69 -8.65 6.60 -14.76
C GLU A 69 -9.62 5.99 -15.77
N THR A 70 -9.09 5.38 -16.82
CA THR A 70 -9.88 4.65 -17.83
C THR A 70 -10.59 3.46 -17.19
N PHE A 71 -9.89 2.72 -16.31
CA PHE A 71 -10.47 1.60 -15.59
C PHE A 71 -11.59 2.04 -14.64
N LEU A 72 -11.37 3.07 -13.83
CA LEU A 72 -12.37 3.61 -12.90
C LEU A 72 -13.58 4.20 -13.62
N GLY A 73 -13.38 4.87 -14.74
CA GLY A 73 -14.48 5.41 -15.56
C GLY A 73 -15.39 4.34 -16.14
N LYS A 74 -14.87 3.11 -16.37
CA LYS A 74 -15.63 1.96 -16.89
C LYS A 74 -16.15 1.01 -15.80
N ASN A 75 -15.59 1.09 -14.58
CA ASN A 75 -15.87 0.15 -13.50
C ASN A 75 -16.25 0.93 -12.23
N ASN A 76 -17.46 1.46 -12.22
CA ASN A 76 -17.96 2.30 -11.12
C ASN A 76 -17.99 1.58 -9.75
N ASP A 77 -18.15 0.28 -9.74
CA ASP A 77 -18.06 -0.55 -8.53
C ASP A 77 -16.64 -0.55 -7.92
N TRP A 78 -15.61 -0.52 -8.75
CA TRP A 78 -14.23 -0.38 -8.29
C TRP A 78 -13.92 1.05 -7.83
N TYR A 79 -14.50 2.07 -8.47
CA TYR A 79 -14.43 3.44 -7.99
C TYR A 79 -15.00 3.54 -6.56
N LYS A 80 -16.22 3.06 -6.35
CA LYS A 80 -16.87 3.07 -5.02
C LYS A 80 -16.07 2.26 -4.00
N SER A 81 -15.60 1.08 -4.36
CA SER A 81 -14.76 0.27 -3.50
C SER A 81 -13.48 1.00 -3.09
N SER A 82 -12.82 1.68 -4.01
CA SER A 82 -11.59 2.43 -3.73
C SER A 82 -11.82 3.59 -2.76
N VAL A 83 -12.93 4.32 -2.91
CA VAL A 83 -13.33 5.37 -1.97
C VAL A 83 -13.58 4.80 -0.58
N LEU A 84 -14.35 3.71 -0.45
CA LEU A 84 -14.67 3.08 0.83
C LEU A 84 -13.42 2.57 1.55
N ILE A 85 -12.48 1.96 0.83
CA ILE A 85 -11.20 1.52 1.38
C ILE A 85 -10.38 2.70 1.90
N ALA A 86 -10.30 3.78 1.14
CA ALA A 86 -9.59 4.98 1.55
C ALA A 86 -10.21 5.63 2.80
N LEU A 87 -11.54 5.67 2.87
CA LEU A 87 -12.26 6.17 4.06
C LEU A 87 -12.03 5.30 5.28
N LYS A 88 -12.04 3.96 5.09
CA LYS A 88 -11.74 3.05 6.19
C LYS A 88 -10.30 3.21 6.68
N LEU A 89 -9.34 3.31 5.78
CA LEU A 89 -7.95 3.57 6.14
C LEU A 89 -7.81 4.85 6.95
N VAL A 90 -8.45 5.95 6.51
CA VAL A 90 -8.46 7.22 7.24
C VAL A 90 -9.10 7.07 8.62
N LYS A 91 -10.22 6.35 8.73
CA LYS A 91 -10.90 6.09 10.00
C LYS A 91 -10.00 5.30 10.96
N ASP A 92 -9.44 4.21 10.48
CA ASP A 92 -8.64 3.29 11.29
C ASP A 92 -7.34 3.96 11.75
N ILE A 93 -6.65 4.64 10.84
CA ILE A 93 -5.41 5.34 11.18
C ILE A 93 -5.65 6.58 12.05
N SER A 94 -6.69 7.38 11.76
CA SER A 94 -7.01 8.55 12.57
C SER A 94 -7.63 8.24 13.93
N GLY A 95 -8.13 7.03 14.11
CA GLY A 95 -8.71 6.55 15.37
C GLY A 95 -7.73 5.77 16.25
N VAL A 96 -6.58 5.40 15.73
CA VAL A 96 -5.56 4.64 16.46
C VAL A 96 -4.76 5.56 17.38
N ASP A 97 -4.46 5.10 18.58
CA ASP A 97 -3.70 5.84 19.59
C ASP A 97 -2.25 6.13 19.21
N ALA A 98 -1.65 7.05 19.90
CA ALA A 98 -0.49 7.88 19.63
C ALA A 98 0.75 7.26 18.97
N ASP A 99 0.91 5.97 18.90
CA ASP A 99 2.17 5.36 18.49
C ASP A 99 2.33 5.12 16.99
N PHE A 100 1.26 5.28 16.20
CA PHE A 100 1.35 5.12 14.76
C PHE A 100 1.69 6.46 14.10
N LYS A 101 2.85 6.59 13.47
CA LYS A 101 3.31 7.84 12.81
C LYS A 101 2.41 8.33 11.66
N LEU A 102 1.51 7.46 11.19
CA LEU A 102 0.49 7.77 10.18
C LEU A 102 -0.62 8.71 10.66
N LYS A 103 -0.61 9.08 11.94
CA LYS A 103 -1.68 9.81 12.60
C LYS A 103 -1.81 11.26 12.30
N GLN A 104 -0.72 11.86 11.94
CA GLN A 104 -0.67 13.30 11.88
C GLN A 104 -1.24 13.80 10.59
N GLU A 105 -1.75 15.00 10.66
CA GLU A 105 -2.34 15.78 9.61
C GLU A 105 -1.83 15.41 8.21
N GLY A 106 -2.62 14.58 7.52
CA GLY A 106 -2.44 14.36 6.10
C GLY A 106 -1.38 13.37 5.68
N PHE A 107 -0.99 12.35 6.44
CA PHE A 107 -0.16 11.20 5.98
C PHE A 107 0.91 11.53 4.91
N GLN A 108 1.35 12.77 4.80
CA GLN A 108 2.01 13.34 3.62
C GLN A 108 3.37 12.74 3.26
N ASN A 109 3.88 11.82 4.07
CA ASN A 109 5.19 11.20 3.90
C ASN A 109 5.13 9.73 3.50
N LEU A 110 3.94 9.21 3.18
CA LEU A 110 3.78 7.82 2.78
C LEU A 110 3.84 7.66 1.27
N PHE A 111 4.45 6.57 0.87
CA PHE A 111 4.40 6.04 -0.47
C PHE A 111 3.62 4.74 -0.48
N TYR A 112 2.95 4.46 -1.58
CA TYR A 112 2.07 3.32 -1.77
C TYR A 112 2.68 2.40 -2.83
N PHE A 113 3.16 1.26 -2.40
CA PHE A 113 3.92 0.33 -3.22
C PHE A 113 3.07 -0.88 -3.61
N ARG A 114 2.96 -1.12 -4.92
CA ARG A 114 2.30 -2.29 -5.46
C ARG A 114 3.14 -2.86 -6.61
N GLY A 115 3.67 -4.09 -6.44
CA GLY A 115 4.47 -4.76 -7.47
C GLY A 115 5.76 -4.03 -7.85
N ASP A 116 6.21 -3.10 -7.03
CA ASP A 116 7.40 -2.28 -7.25
C ASP A 116 8.70 -3.05 -6.99
N GLN A 117 9.82 -2.44 -7.36
CA GLN A 117 11.15 -2.99 -7.13
C GLN A 117 11.85 -2.42 -5.89
N GLU A 118 11.24 -1.44 -5.21
CA GLU A 118 11.87 -0.74 -4.07
C GLU A 118 11.49 -1.36 -2.72
N VAL A 119 10.21 -1.53 -2.43
CA VAL A 119 9.73 -2.09 -1.16
C VAL A 119 9.32 -3.55 -1.36
N MET A 120 8.30 -3.80 -2.16
CA MET A 120 7.82 -5.18 -2.36
C MET A 120 8.87 -6.07 -3.00
N GLY A 121 9.56 -5.59 -4.02
CA GLY A 121 10.61 -6.34 -4.70
C GLY A 121 11.80 -6.65 -3.80
N ASN A 122 12.20 -5.69 -2.96
CA ASN A 122 13.27 -5.91 -1.99
C ASN A 122 12.86 -6.88 -0.87
N ILE A 123 11.64 -6.78 -0.36
CA ILE A 123 11.08 -7.75 0.60
C ILE A 123 11.03 -9.15 -0.03
N GLU A 124 10.60 -9.27 -1.28
CA GLU A 124 10.57 -10.54 -1.99
C GLU A 124 11.97 -11.14 -2.16
N GLN A 125 12.98 -10.33 -2.45
CA GLN A 125 14.37 -10.79 -2.54
C GLN A 125 14.89 -11.24 -1.17
N LEU A 126 14.65 -10.50 -0.09
CA LEU A 126 14.97 -10.90 1.27
C LEU A 126 14.30 -12.22 1.64
N PHE A 127 13.01 -12.37 1.30
CA PHE A 127 12.27 -13.61 1.46
C PHE A 127 12.94 -14.78 0.73
N LYS A 128 13.33 -14.60 -0.53
CA LYS A 128 14.02 -15.63 -1.32
C LYS A 128 15.35 -16.03 -0.70
N ILE A 129 16.11 -15.06 -0.15
CA ILE A 129 17.36 -15.32 0.57
C ILE A 129 17.08 -16.12 1.85
N ALA A 130 16.14 -15.67 2.68
CA ALA A 130 15.75 -16.32 3.92
C ALA A 130 15.25 -17.77 3.68
N ASN A 131 14.43 -17.97 2.65
CA ASN A 131 13.84 -19.28 2.32
C ASN A 131 14.87 -20.31 1.83
N LYS A 132 15.99 -19.86 1.27
CA LYS A 132 17.11 -20.71 0.83
C LYS A 132 18.23 -20.84 1.86
N SER A 133 18.13 -20.15 2.98
CA SER A 133 19.17 -20.16 4.02
C SER A 133 19.28 -21.54 4.68
N PRO A 134 20.51 -22.06 4.91
CA PRO A 134 20.72 -23.29 5.67
C PRO A 134 20.17 -23.22 7.11
N ILE A 135 20.07 -22.02 7.69
CA ILE A 135 19.47 -21.82 9.02
C ILE A 135 17.97 -22.13 8.97
N THR A 136 17.28 -21.66 7.93
CA THR A 136 15.86 -21.97 7.68
C THR A 136 15.65 -23.47 7.45
N GLU A 137 16.57 -24.13 6.75
CA GLU A 137 16.45 -25.57 6.45
C GLU A 137 16.49 -26.45 7.71
N LYS A 138 17.24 -26.04 8.72
CA LYS A 138 17.41 -26.85 9.95
C LYS A 138 16.29 -26.65 10.97
N ASN A 139 15.72 -25.46 11.10
CA ASN A 139 14.93 -25.06 12.27
C ASN A 139 13.63 -24.31 11.99
N GLN A 140 13.27 -24.07 10.73
CA GLN A 140 12.12 -23.19 10.42
C GLN A 140 11.21 -23.75 9.33
N VAL A 141 9.95 -23.35 9.38
CA VAL A 141 8.96 -23.67 8.34
C VAL A 141 9.30 -22.91 7.06
N LYS A 142 9.47 -23.63 5.96
CA LYS A 142 9.60 -23.03 4.62
C LYS A 142 8.24 -22.57 4.11
N PHE A 143 8.19 -21.38 3.57
CA PHE A 143 7.01 -20.87 2.88
C PHE A 143 7.11 -21.18 1.37
N GLY A 144 6.02 -21.58 0.75
CA GLY A 144 6.00 -21.88 -0.69
C GLY A 144 6.21 -20.65 -1.56
N ASN A 145 5.76 -19.48 -1.12
CA ASN A 145 5.95 -18.19 -1.77
C ASN A 145 5.78 -17.04 -0.77
N VAL A 146 6.13 -15.83 -1.19
CA VAL A 146 6.05 -14.62 -0.37
C VAL A 146 4.62 -14.31 0.10
N ASN A 147 3.60 -14.59 -0.71
CA ASN A 147 2.20 -14.33 -0.36
C ASN A 147 1.67 -15.23 0.76
N LYS A 148 2.31 -16.38 1.00
CA LYS A 148 2.01 -17.23 2.16
C LYS A 148 2.67 -16.71 3.44
N TRP A 149 3.76 -15.98 3.31
CA TRP A 149 4.43 -15.34 4.44
C TRP A 149 3.81 -13.96 4.73
N SER A 150 3.56 -13.14 3.70
CA SER A 150 2.89 -11.84 3.83
C SER A 150 1.88 -11.65 2.69
N PRO A 151 0.57 -11.72 2.97
CA PRO A 151 -0.48 -11.60 1.97
C PRO A 151 -0.82 -10.14 1.62
N ALA A 152 0.10 -9.22 1.77
CA ALA A 152 -0.12 -7.81 1.46
C ALA A 152 -0.21 -7.57 -0.05
N ASP A 153 -1.27 -6.89 -0.48
CA ASP A 153 -1.47 -6.46 -1.86
C ASP A 153 -0.73 -5.15 -2.16
N ILE A 154 -0.68 -4.26 -1.15
CA ILE A 154 0.12 -3.02 -1.18
C ILE A 154 0.85 -2.81 0.16
N TYR A 155 1.94 -2.06 0.10
CA TYR A 155 2.62 -1.54 1.29
C TYR A 155 2.55 -0.02 1.31
N LEU A 156 2.18 0.55 2.45
CA LEU A 156 2.40 1.95 2.75
C LEU A 156 3.74 2.03 3.48
N ALA A 157 4.63 2.88 3.01
CA ALA A 157 5.98 2.98 3.57
C ALA A 157 6.49 4.42 3.60
N THR A 158 7.22 4.76 4.67
CA THR A 158 8.00 5.99 4.76
C THR A 158 9.34 5.84 4.03
N ASP A 159 10.05 6.94 3.83
CA ASP A 159 11.43 6.90 3.31
C ASP A 159 12.38 6.16 4.26
N ILE A 160 12.08 6.15 5.57
CA ILE A 160 12.83 5.38 6.57
C ILE A 160 12.68 3.89 6.28
N ALA A 161 11.46 3.39 6.09
CA ALA A 161 11.23 1.99 5.76
C ALA A 161 11.91 1.59 4.44
N ARG A 162 11.79 2.43 3.40
CA ARG A 162 12.46 2.19 2.10
C ARG A 162 13.97 2.02 2.27
N SER A 163 14.60 2.95 3.00
CA SER A 163 16.04 2.93 3.24
C SER A 163 16.48 1.72 4.06
N GLN A 164 15.73 1.36 5.11
CA GLN A 164 16.07 0.22 5.96
C GLN A 164 15.91 -1.11 5.23
N ILE A 165 14.86 -1.28 4.43
CA ILE A 165 14.65 -2.49 3.61
C ILE A 165 15.77 -2.63 2.56
N ALA A 166 16.12 -1.54 1.87
CA ALA A 166 17.21 -1.55 0.90
C ALA A 166 18.56 -1.89 1.55
N LYS A 167 18.87 -1.30 2.71
CA LYS A 167 20.08 -1.59 3.49
C LYS A 167 20.11 -3.04 3.98
N ALA A 168 18.99 -3.56 4.43
CA ALA A 168 18.89 -4.96 4.85
C ALA A 168 19.20 -5.90 3.68
N LEU A 169 18.67 -5.63 2.49
CA LEU A 169 18.96 -6.42 1.29
C LEU A 169 20.44 -6.37 0.90
N GLN A 170 21.08 -5.20 0.95
CA GLN A 170 22.50 -5.06 0.69
C GLN A 170 23.38 -5.88 1.64
N ASN A 171 22.94 -5.99 2.90
CA ASN A 171 23.68 -6.68 3.96
C ASN A 171 23.30 -8.16 4.12
N ALA A 172 22.22 -8.60 3.50
CA ALA A 172 21.72 -9.98 3.61
C ALA A 172 22.71 -10.98 3.00
N LYS A 173 23.25 -11.84 3.83
CA LYS A 173 24.15 -12.92 3.40
C LYS A 173 23.35 -14.21 3.25
N PRO A 174 23.35 -14.86 2.08
CA PRO A 174 22.53 -16.06 1.81
C PRO A 174 22.73 -17.21 2.80
N LYS A 175 23.90 -17.30 3.46
CA LYS A 175 24.20 -18.37 4.41
C LYS A 175 23.76 -18.07 5.85
N SER A 176 23.44 -16.82 6.19
CA SER A 176 23.15 -16.40 7.56
C SER A 176 21.86 -15.60 7.71
N TYR A 177 21.29 -15.03 6.67
CA TYR A 177 20.01 -14.33 6.72
C TYR A 177 18.87 -15.34 6.78
N SER A 178 17.98 -15.18 7.74
CA SER A 178 16.88 -16.12 8.02
C SER A 178 15.52 -15.43 8.06
N PHE A 179 14.44 -16.19 8.22
CA PHE A 179 13.10 -15.62 8.46
C PHE A 179 13.02 -14.87 9.80
N ILE A 180 13.86 -15.19 10.78
CA ILE A 180 13.93 -14.41 12.02
C ILE A 180 14.38 -12.99 11.72
N ASP A 181 15.43 -12.82 10.91
CA ASP A 181 15.94 -11.50 10.54
C ASP A 181 14.90 -10.71 9.74
N LEU A 182 14.23 -11.36 8.79
CA LEU A 182 13.19 -10.73 7.98
C LEU A 182 11.97 -10.32 8.84
N ASN A 183 11.55 -11.19 9.76
CA ASN A 183 10.45 -10.89 10.67
C ASN A 183 10.80 -9.74 11.64
N ILE A 184 12.01 -9.74 12.21
CA ILE A 184 12.48 -8.63 13.05
C ILE A 184 12.47 -7.32 12.28
N LEU A 185 13.00 -7.30 11.07
CA LEU A 185 12.99 -6.10 10.23
C LEU A 185 11.57 -5.57 10.00
N THR A 186 10.67 -6.44 9.53
CA THR A 186 9.31 -6.03 9.21
C THR A 186 8.50 -5.67 10.45
N SER A 187 8.61 -6.41 11.55
CA SER A 187 7.95 -6.08 12.82
C SER A 187 8.41 -4.73 13.36
N ASN A 188 9.72 -4.48 13.40
CA ASN A 188 10.23 -3.20 13.86
C ASN A 188 9.72 -2.03 13.03
N LEU A 189 9.61 -2.19 11.71
CA LEU A 189 9.07 -1.17 10.81
C LEU A 189 7.56 -0.96 11.00
N ILE A 190 6.83 -2.02 11.28
CA ILE A 190 5.38 -1.95 11.57
C ILE A 190 5.19 -1.28 12.94
N ASP A 191 5.90 -1.70 13.96
CA ASP A 191 5.81 -1.17 15.32
C ASP A 191 6.20 0.31 15.38
N SER A 192 7.19 0.72 14.57
CA SER A 192 7.55 2.15 14.43
C SER A 192 6.57 2.96 13.58
N GLY A 193 5.60 2.34 12.92
CA GLY A 193 4.66 2.98 12.00
C GLY A 193 5.30 3.43 10.68
N ASP A 194 6.44 2.88 10.31
CA ASP A 194 7.13 3.20 9.07
C ASP A 194 6.72 2.29 7.90
N LEU A 195 6.10 1.13 8.19
CA LEU A 195 5.60 0.17 7.20
C LEU A 195 4.20 -0.31 7.59
N LEU A 196 3.26 -0.28 6.66
CA LEU A 196 1.93 -0.85 6.85
C LEU A 196 1.57 -1.76 5.67
N PRO A 197 1.56 -3.08 5.86
CA PRO A 197 1.09 -4.02 4.86
C PRO A 197 -0.45 -4.03 4.83
N LEU A 198 -1.05 -3.89 3.64
CA LEU A 198 -2.49 -3.94 3.46
C LEU A 198 -2.88 -5.05 2.50
N SER A 199 -3.84 -5.86 2.90
CA SER A 199 -4.55 -6.77 1.98
C SER A 199 -5.86 -6.13 1.57
N LEU A 200 -6.02 -5.88 0.28
CA LEU A 200 -7.13 -5.13 -0.29
C LEU A 200 -8.21 -6.09 -0.78
N LYS A 201 -9.46 -5.81 -0.41
CA LYS A 201 -10.62 -6.56 -0.88
C LYS A 201 -11.60 -5.62 -1.56
N LYS A 202 -12.22 -6.08 -2.63
CA LYS A 202 -13.34 -5.35 -3.22
C LYS A 202 -14.48 -5.30 -2.21
N THR A 203 -14.92 -4.10 -1.86
CA THR A 203 -16.08 -3.88 -1.02
C THR A 203 -17.13 -3.05 -1.76
N THR A 204 -18.40 -3.38 -1.54
CA THR A 204 -19.55 -2.65 -2.08
C THR A 204 -20.46 -2.10 -0.98
N LYS A 205 -20.10 -2.34 0.27
CA LYS A 205 -20.83 -1.88 1.46
C LYS A 205 -19.87 -1.17 2.38
N ASP A 206 -20.40 -0.30 3.24
CA ASP A 206 -19.61 0.28 4.32
C ASP A 206 -18.94 -0.82 5.14
N VAL A 207 -17.65 -0.73 5.24
CA VAL A 207 -16.86 -1.66 6.05
C VAL A 207 -16.98 -1.16 7.49
N GLN A 208 -17.74 -1.90 8.30
CA GLN A 208 -17.86 -1.66 9.73
C GLN A 208 -16.55 -1.96 10.44
#